data_eb9592f511d19c96b12bf99eee6b21d4
#
_entry.id   eb9592f511d19c96b12bf99eee6b21d4
#
_cell.length_a   1.000
_cell.length_b   1.000
_cell.length_c   1.000
_cell.angle_alpha   90.00
_cell.angle_beta   90.00
_cell.angle_gamma   90.00
#
_symmetry.space_group_name_H-M   'P 1'
#
loop_
_entity.id
_entity.type
_entity.pdbx_description
1 polymer ?
#
loop_
_entity_poly.entity_id
_entity_poly.type
_entity_poly.pdbx_seq_one_letter_code
_entity_poly.pdbx_strand_id
1 'polypeptide(L)'
;MNTKERILAILEEHRGTAVSGQTLAQAAGVSRTAVWKAMEQLRQDGHRIQGATNRGYMLAPDSGVLCRETVLPYITAQVALVTPGAVDSTNNVAKQLAQQGAPHGTAVLSHKQTAGRGRMGRRFESPEGGIYVSILLRPQLPAQEGVRLTLGACVGVCRAIEQADGLQGRIKWVNDVYLEGKKVCGILTEAATSVENGMLEYVIVGVGVNYMEPPEGFPPALKDIAGSLYGPHRAPPLPRNRMAALLIDQLMDCLERPLDADILEEYRQRSLVVGKEVLVLRGRSQRPALAEAILADGSLRVRYPDGSREDLCSGEVSIRPRG
;
A
#
# COMPACT_ATOMS: atom_id res chain seq x y z
N MET A 1 -7.46 8.17 23.75
CA MET A 1 -6.96 9.36 23.02
C MET A 1 -6.40 10.36 24.00
N ASN A 2 -5.18 10.81 23.81
CA ASN A 2 -4.55 11.89 24.58
C ASN A 2 -5.00 13.28 24.06
N THR A 3 -4.57 14.38 24.70
CA THR A 3 -4.98 15.74 24.33
C THR A 3 -4.61 16.11 22.89
N LYS A 4 -3.38 15.73 22.44
CA LYS A 4 -2.89 15.99 21.09
C LYS A 4 -3.77 15.30 20.03
N GLU A 5 -4.06 14.03 20.24
CA GLU A 5 -4.91 13.21 19.35
C GLU A 5 -6.34 13.78 19.25
N ARG A 6 -6.95 14.16 20.39
CA ARG A 6 -8.29 14.79 20.38
C ARG A 6 -8.31 16.11 19.59
N ILE A 7 -7.31 16.95 19.81
CA ILE A 7 -7.21 18.23 19.09
C ILE A 7 -7.00 17.98 17.59
N LEU A 8 -6.16 17.02 17.21
CA LEU A 8 -5.93 16.67 15.81
C LEU A 8 -7.23 16.15 15.16
N ALA A 9 -7.99 15.30 15.84
CA ALA A 9 -9.27 14.81 15.31
C ALA A 9 -10.25 15.96 15.03
N ILE A 10 -10.36 16.95 15.95
CA ILE A 10 -11.21 18.13 15.73
C ILE A 10 -10.71 18.96 14.53
N LEU A 11 -9.39 19.16 14.42
CA LEU A 11 -8.82 19.87 13.28
C LEU A 11 -9.03 19.12 11.96
N GLU A 12 -9.01 17.78 11.98
CA GLU A 12 -9.28 16.95 10.82
C GLU A 12 -10.72 17.06 10.34
N GLU A 13 -11.70 17.07 11.25
CA GLU A 13 -13.11 17.31 10.95
C GLU A 13 -13.34 18.71 10.30
N HIS A 14 -12.50 19.69 10.65
CA HIS A 14 -12.55 21.05 10.14
C HIS A 14 -11.41 21.36 9.16
N ARG A 15 -10.85 20.35 8.52
CA ARG A 15 -9.70 20.49 7.60
C ARG A 15 -9.93 21.62 6.59
N GLY A 16 -8.94 22.52 6.47
CA GLY A 16 -9.02 23.68 5.60
C GLY A 16 -9.81 24.87 6.17
N THR A 17 -10.39 24.72 7.37
CA THR A 17 -11.14 25.78 8.06
C THR A 17 -10.46 26.13 9.38
N ALA A 18 -10.42 27.42 9.72
CA ALA A 18 -9.82 27.87 10.97
C ALA A 18 -10.77 27.61 12.16
N VAL A 19 -10.23 27.00 13.22
CA VAL A 19 -10.94 26.75 14.48
C VAL A 19 -10.28 27.56 15.58
N SER A 20 -11.08 28.29 16.38
CA SER A 20 -10.53 29.13 17.45
C SER A 20 -9.89 28.29 18.55
N GLY A 21 -8.81 28.77 19.18
CA GLY A 21 -8.21 28.11 20.32
C GLY A 21 -9.14 27.91 21.51
N GLN A 22 -10.19 28.73 21.64
CA GLN A 22 -11.23 28.57 22.64
C GLN A 22 -12.17 27.40 22.31
N THR A 23 -12.62 27.32 21.06
CA THR A 23 -13.44 26.20 20.56
C THR A 23 -12.70 24.87 20.75
N LEU A 24 -11.42 24.81 20.36
CA LEU A 24 -10.58 23.63 20.56
C LEU A 24 -10.42 23.24 22.03
N ALA A 25 -10.21 24.23 22.91
CA ALA A 25 -10.09 24.01 24.34
C ALA A 25 -11.39 23.43 24.94
N GLN A 26 -12.53 23.98 24.57
CA GLN A 26 -13.86 23.50 25.00
C GLN A 26 -14.16 22.11 24.48
N ALA A 27 -14.01 21.88 23.17
CA ALA A 27 -14.30 20.60 22.54
C ALA A 27 -13.38 19.48 23.03
N ALA A 28 -12.10 19.77 23.30
CA ALA A 28 -11.16 18.79 23.82
C ALA A 28 -11.17 18.68 25.36
N GLY A 29 -11.92 19.54 26.08
CA GLY A 29 -11.98 19.55 27.54
C GLY A 29 -10.65 19.90 28.21
N VAL A 30 -9.88 20.88 27.65
CA VAL A 30 -8.55 21.24 28.11
C VAL A 30 -8.36 22.77 28.20
N SER A 31 -7.27 23.22 28.79
CA SER A 31 -6.94 24.65 28.82
C SER A 31 -6.40 25.17 27.47
N ARG A 32 -6.52 26.47 27.22
CA ARG A 32 -5.91 27.11 26.03
C ARG A 32 -4.40 26.91 25.94
N THR A 33 -3.71 26.86 27.09
CA THR A 33 -2.28 26.54 27.15
C THR A 33 -1.99 25.12 26.70
N ALA A 34 -2.86 24.16 27.04
CA ALA A 34 -2.73 22.77 26.56
C ALA A 34 -2.98 22.68 25.06
N VAL A 35 -3.93 23.44 24.50
CA VAL A 35 -4.13 23.56 23.05
C VAL A 35 -2.86 24.07 22.38
N TRP A 36 -2.28 25.16 22.88
CA TRP A 36 -1.05 25.71 22.29
C TRP A 36 0.10 24.69 22.30
N LYS A 37 0.32 23.99 23.42
CA LYS A 37 1.36 22.92 23.51
C LYS A 37 1.09 21.79 22.50
N ALA A 38 -0.17 21.38 22.35
CA ALA A 38 -0.55 20.37 21.39
C ALA A 38 -0.28 20.81 19.94
N MET A 39 -0.54 22.09 19.60
CA MET A 39 -0.23 22.64 18.27
C MET A 39 1.26 22.61 17.96
N GLU A 40 2.12 22.96 18.93
CA GLU A 40 3.57 22.88 18.75
C GLU A 40 4.04 21.44 18.52
N GLN A 41 3.51 20.47 19.29
CA GLN A 41 3.81 19.07 19.09
C GLN A 41 3.34 18.55 17.72
N LEU A 42 2.12 18.91 17.31
CA LEU A 42 1.58 18.50 16.00
C LEU A 42 2.41 19.07 14.83
N ARG A 43 2.93 20.30 14.97
CA ARG A 43 3.86 20.88 13.98
C ARG A 43 5.19 20.14 13.96
N GLN A 44 5.72 19.75 15.11
CA GLN A 44 6.93 18.92 15.21
C GLN A 44 6.73 17.53 14.61
N ASP A 45 5.53 16.97 14.72
CA ASP A 45 5.13 15.71 14.08
C ASP A 45 4.90 15.86 12.55
N GLY A 46 5.12 17.06 11.98
CA GLY A 46 5.04 17.33 10.56
C GLY A 46 3.66 17.75 10.05
N HIS A 47 2.66 17.95 10.95
CA HIS A 47 1.36 18.47 10.55
C HIS A 47 1.46 19.92 10.09
N ARG A 48 0.91 20.23 8.92
CA ARG A 48 0.87 21.59 8.39
C ARG A 48 -0.26 22.37 9.03
N ILE A 49 0.02 22.95 10.22
CA ILE A 49 -0.94 23.76 10.98
C ILE A 49 -0.59 25.24 10.85
N GLN A 50 -1.50 25.98 10.19
CA GLN A 50 -1.44 27.43 10.08
C GLN A 50 -2.07 28.05 11.33
N GLY A 51 -1.41 29.06 11.88
CA GLY A 51 -1.95 29.92 12.94
C GLY A 51 -2.16 31.30 12.38
N ALA A 52 -3.33 31.90 12.62
CA ALA A 52 -3.59 33.28 12.28
C ALA A 52 -4.01 34.03 13.54
N THR A 53 -3.41 35.19 13.76
CA THR A 53 -3.76 36.08 14.86
C THR A 53 -5.26 36.38 14.80
N ASN A 54 -5.99 36.12 15.88
CA ASN A 54 -7.44 36.30 16.05
C ASN A 54 -8.33 35.36 15.18
N ARG A 55 -7.76 34.44 14.36
CA ARG A 55 -8.53 33.47 13.52
C ARG A 55 -8.45 32.04 14.00
N GLY A 56 -7.50 31.71 14.89
CA GLY A 56 -7.32 30.36 15.42
C GLY A 56 -6.32 29.52 14.64
N TYR A 57 -6.54 28.19 14.59
CA TYR A 57 -5.65 27.19 13.98
C TYR A 57 -6.37 26.49 12.84
N MET A 58 -5.67 26.22 11.77
CA MET A 58 -6.20 25.50 10.60
C MET A 58 -5.23 24.40 10.20
N LEU A 59 -5.71 23.18 10.12
CA LEU A 59 -4.98 22.10 9.48
C LEU A 59 -5.07 22.27 7.96
N ALA A 60 -3.90 22.42 7.32
CA ALA A 60 -3.85 22.68 5.89
C ALA A 60 -4.47 21.52 5.09
N PRO A 61 -5.20 21.78 3.98
CA PRO A 61 -5.84 20.77 3.15
C PRO A 61 -4.88 19.69 2.65
N ASP A 62 -3.63 20.05 2.41
CA ASP A 62 -2.56 19.20 1.88
C ASP A 62 -1.67 18.57 2.96
N SER A 63 -2.01 18.70 4.27
CA SER A 63 -1.32 18.01 5.35
C SER A 63 -1.53 16.51 5.24
N GLY A 64 -0.48 15.76 4.83
CA GLY A 64 -0.55 14.33 4.48
C GLY A 64 0.12 13.40 5.50
N VAL A 65 0.20 13.80 6.79
CA VAL A 65 0.78 12.95 7.85
C VAL A 65 -0.06 11.70 8.05
N LEU A 66 0.60 10.53 8.08
CA LEU A 66 -0.06 9.23 8.27
C LEU A 66 -0.12 8.91 9.77
N CYS A 67 -1.27 9.16 10.38
CA CYS A 67 -1.60 8.71 11.73
C CYS A 67 -3.09 8.33 11.79
N ARG A 68 -3.49 7.69 12.89
CA ARG A 68 -4.85 7.18 13.06
C ARG A 68 -5.91 8.28 12.87
N GLU A 69 -5.69 9.44 13.47
CA GLU A 69 -6.62 10.56 13.49
C GLU A 69 -6.83 11.19 12.11
N THR A 70 -5.82 11.10 11.24
CA THR A 70 -5.88 11.70 9.89
C THR A 70 -6.26 10.70 8.80
N VAL A 71 -6.21 9.40 9.06
CA VAL A 71 -6.49 8.36 8.06
C VAL A 71 -7.84 7.69 8.32
N LEU A 72 -8.11 7.29 9.58
CA LEU A 72 -9.31 6.54 9.95
C LEU A 72 -10.64 7.22 9.55
N PRO A 73 -10.79 8.56 9.65
CA PRO A 73 -12.04 9.24 9.25
C PRO A 73 -12.42 9.07 7.78
N TYR A 74 -11.47 8.66 6.93
CA TYR A 74 -11.68 8.48 5.48
C TYR A 74 -11.75 7.01 5.06
N ILE A 75 -11.56 6.07 5.98
CA ILE A 75 -11.71 4.64 5.72
C ILE A 75 -13.18 4.27 5.85
N THR A 76 -13.71 3.59 4.84
CA THR A 76 -15.08 3.06 4.82
C THR A 76 -15.14 1.57 5.13
N ALA A 77 -14.07 0.85 4.86
CA ALA A 77 -13.93 -0.57 5.17
C ALA A 77 -13.83 -0.82 6.68
N GLN A 78 -14.31 -1.99 7.13
CA GLN A 78 -14.17 -2.40 8.52
C GLN A 78 -12.73 -2.88 8.80
N VAL A 79 -11.90 -2.00 9.35
CA VAL A 79 -10.51 -2.31 9.69
C VAL A 79 -10.13 -1.86 11.10
N ALA A 80 -9.24 -2.63 11.73
CA ALA A 80 -8.53 -2.21 12.93
C ALA A 80 -7.22 -1.52 12.53
N LEU A 81 -7.23 -0.18 12.45
CA LEU A 81 -6.06 0.60 12.00
C LEU A 81 -5.03 0.78 13.11
N VAL A 82 -3.78 0.39 12.84
CA VAL A 82 -2.59 0.54 13.68
C VAL A 82 -1.56 1.39 12.95
N THR A 83 -1.12 2.48 13.59
CA THR A 83 -0.16 3.44 13.00
C THR A 83 1.05 3.61 13.92
N PRO A 84 2.02 2.68 13.90
CA PRO A 84 3.14 2.67 14.84
C PRO A 84 4.22 3.72 14.56
N GLY A 85 4.05 4.56 13.54
CA GLY A 85 5.09 5.47 13.06
C GLY A 85 6.08 4.77 12.15
N ALA A 86 7.39 5.07 12.27
CA ALA A 86 8.43 4.37 11.54
C ALA A 86 8.68 2.98 12.14
N VAL A 87 8.83 1.96 11.30
CA VAL A 87 9.03 0.56 11.69
C VAL A 87 10.17 -0.08 10.89
N ASP A 88 10.58 -1.27 11.27
CA ASP A 88 11.44 -2.11 10.44
C ASP A 88 10.69 -2.58 9.18
N SER A 89 9.49 -3.16 9.37
CA SER A 89 8.59 -3.59 8.31
C SER A 89 7.15 -3.67 8.83
N THR A 90 6.20 -3.14 8.09
CA THR A 90 4.76 -3.27 8.41
C THR A 90 4.30 -4.73 8.41
N ASN A 91 4.89 -5.59 7.56
CA ASN A 91 4.64 -7.05 7.59
C ASN A 91 5.11 -7.68 8.90
N ASN A 92 6.27 -7.27 9.44
CA ASN A 92 6.75 -7.81 10.71
C ASN A 92 5.83 -7.42 11.87
N VAL A 93 5.39 -6.16 11.91
CA VAL A 93 4.40 -5.70 12.90
C VAL A 93 3.09 -6.46 12.77
N ALA A 94 2.57 -6.60 11.54
CA ALA A 94 1.33 -7.36 11.29
C ALA A 94 1.48 -8.83 11.69
N LYS A 95 2.64 -9.45 11.48
CA LYS A 95 2.94 -10.83 11.90
C LYS A 95 2.94 -10.97 13.43
N GLN A 96 3.53 -10.04 14.14
CA GLN A 96 3.50 -10.03 15.61
C GLN A 96 2.07 -9.88 16.13
N LEU A 97 1.28 -8.98 15.55
CA LEU A 97 -0.13 -8.80 15.88
C LEU A 97 -0.96 -10.07 15.57
N ALA A 98 -0.70 -10.74 14.45
CA ALA A 98 -1.37 -12.00 14.10
C ALA A 98 -1.14 -13.09 15.15
N GLN A 99 0.12 -13.22 15.63
CA GLN A 99 0.51 -14.16 16.69
C GLN A 99 -0.10 -13.82 18.06
N GLN A 100 -0.43 -12.53 18.29
CA GLN A 100 -1.12 -12.05 19.49
C GLN A 100 -2.65 -12.15 19.37
N GLY A 101 -3.17 -12.73 18.30
CA GLY A 101 -4.61 -12.92 18.10
C GLY A 101 -5.35 -11.71 17.51
N ALA A 102 -4.64 -10.76 16.90
CA ALA A 102 -5.29 -9.64 16.23
C ALA A 102 -6.33 -10.12 15.20
N PRO A 103 -7.48 -9.40 15.07
CA PRO A 103 -8.58 -9.83 14.22
C PRO A 103 -8.24 -9.69 12.73
N HIS A 104 -9.05 -10.38 11.91
CA HIS A 104 -9.14 -10.15 10.47
C HIS A 104 -9.40 -8.66 10.17
N GLY A 105 -8.82 -8.13 9.09
CA GLY A 105 -8.95 -6.71 8.75
C GLY A 105 -8.05 -5.78 9.60
N THR A 106 -7.06 -6.31 10.34
CA THR A 106 -6.08 -5.44 11.01
C THR A 106 -5.14 -4.83 9.96
N ALA A 107 -5.13 -3.50 9.85
CA ALA A 107 -4.30 -2.74 8.93
C ALA A 107 -3.17 -2.03 9.67
N VAL A 108 -1.92 -2.36 9.35
CA VAL A 108 -0.72 -1.68 9.88
C VAL A 108 -0.23 -0.70 8.84
N LEU A 109 -0.24 0.60 9.14
CA LEU A 109 0.16 1.67 8.23
C LEU A 109 1.36 2.43 8.78
N SER A 110 2.40 2.61 7.94
CA SER A 110 3.62 3.36 8.28
C SER A 110 3.99 4.35 7.17
N HIS A 111 4.65 5.44 7.55
CA HIS A 111 5.20 6.44 6.64
C HIS A 111 6.64 6.13 6.19
N LYS A 112 7.31 5.16 6.88
CA LYS A 112 8.71 4.79 6.64
C LYS A 112 8.99 3.38 7.12
N GLN A 113 9.80 2.63 6.37
CA GLN A 113 10.35 1.35 6.84
C GLN A 113 11.88 1.38 6.76
N THR A 114 12.56 0.87 7.81
CA THR A 114 14.02 0.80 7.85
C THR A 114 14.56 -0.49 7.25
N ALA A 115 13.75 -1.55 7.20
CA ALA A 115 14.07 -2.86 6.64
C ALA A 115 12.90 -3.41 5.82
N GLY A 116 12.36 -2.58 4.89
CA GLY A 116 11.29 -2.99 3.99
C GLY A 116 11.69 -4.22 3.18
N ARG A 117 10.76 -5.18 3.03
CA ARG A 117 11.01 -6.49 2.43
C ARG A 117 10.26 -6.65 1.11
N GLY A 118 10.92 -7.29 0.17
CA GLY A 118 10.34 -7.79 -1.07
C GLY A 118 10.46 -9.31 -1.18
N ARG A 119 9.97 -9.87 -2.27
CA ARG A 119 10.06 -11.31 -2.54
C ARG A 119 11.51 -11.77 -2.69
N MET A 120 11.74 -13.05 -2.40
CA MET A 120 13.06 -13.72 -2.55
C MET A 120 14.19 -13.03 -1.76
N GLY A 121 13.88 -12.47 -0.58
CA GLY A 121 14.86 -11.82 0.27
C GLY A 121 15.34 -10.44 -0.20
N ARG A 122 14.74 -9.88 -1.25
CA ARG A 122 15.09 -8.54 -1.73
C ARG A 122 14.62 -7.47 -0.74
N ARG A 123 15.35 -6.37 -0.71
CA ARG A 123 14.93 -5.17 0.01
C ARG A 123 13.93 -4.36 -0.83
N PHE A 124 12.91 -3.81 -0.18
CA PHE A 124 12.04 -2.79 -0.74
C PHE A 124 12.39 -1.45 -0.09
N GLU A 125 12.95 -0.53 -0.87
CA GLU A 125 13.28 0.80 -0.38
C GLU A 125 12.00 1.54 0.03
N SER A 126 11.99 2.00 1.28
CA SER A 126 10.78 2.54 1.91
C SER A 126 11.05 3.89 2.61
N PRO A 127 11.51 4.92 1.87
CA PRO A 127 11.78 6.24 2.43
C PRO A 127 10.51 6.95 2.86
N GLU A 128 10.65 8.10 3.52
CA GLU A 128 9.54 9.02 3.72
C GLU A 128 8.95 9.47 2.37
N GLY A 129 7.63 9.74 2.37
CA GLY A 129 6.91 10.08 1.13
C GLY A 129 6.14 8.92 0.54
N GLY A 130 6.47 7.66 0.88
CA GLY A 130 5.69 6.48 0.50
C GLY A 130 4.49 6.19 1.41
N ILE A 131 3.69 5.20 1.00
CA ILE A 131 2.60 4.61 1.80
C ILE A 131 2.92 3.12 1.94
N TYR A 132 3.10 2.66 3.17
CA TYR A 132 3.43 1.26 3.48
C TYR A 132 2.34 0.71 4.38
N VAL A 133 1.56 -0.23 3.84
CA VAL A 133 0.45 -0.84 4.55
C VAL A 133 0.54 -2.35 4.49
N SER A 134 0.22 -3.02 5.59
CA SER A 134 0.06 -4.48 5.65
C SER A 134 -1.31 -4.81 6.21
N ILE A 135 -2.08 -5.60 5.47
CA ILE A 135 -3.40 -6.08 5.88
C ILE A 135 -3.25 -7.51 6.40
N LEU A 136 -3.70 -7.74 7.64
CA LEU A 136 -3.82 -9.06 8.23
C LEU A 136 -5.20 -9.63 7.91
N LEU A 137 -5.21 -10.79 7.26
CA LEU A 137 -6.41 -11.54 6.92
C LEU A 137 -6.43 -12.90 7.62
N ARG A 138 -7.62 -13.42 7.90
CA ARG A 138 -7.86 -14.80 8.35
C ARG A 138 -8.88 -15.46 7.42
N PRO A 139 -8.46 -15.78 6.17
CA PRO A 139 -9.38 -16.27 5.17
C PRO A 139 -9.69 -17.76 5.37
N GLN A 140 -10.89 -18.19 4.99
CA GLN A 140 -11.26 -19.61 4.92
C GLN A 140 -10.85 -20.20 3.57
N LEU A 141 -9.54 -20.23 3.29
CA LEU A 141 -8.98 -20.64 2.01
C LEU A 141 -7.89 -21.70 2.17
N PRO A 142 -7.79 -22.67 1.25
CA PRO A 142 -6.65 -23.55 1.16
C PRO A 142 -5.39 -22.77 0.75
N ALA A 143 -4.22 -23.25 1.16
CA ALA A 143 -2.94 -22.56 0.92
C ALA A 143 -2.66 -22.32 -0.57
N GLN A 144 -3.13 -23.19 -1.45
CA GLN A 144 -2.95 -23.06 -2.91
C GLN A 144 -3.62 -21.82 -3.49
N GLU A 145 -4.72 -21.35 -2.87
CA GLU A 145 -5.45 -20.16 -3.31
C GLU A 145 -4.82 -18.83 -2.81
N GLY A 146 -3.79 -18.91 -1.98
CA GLY A 146 -3.14 -17.73 -1.39
C GLY A 146 -2.58 -16.73 -2.41
N VAL A 147 -2.18 -17.20 -3.62
CA VAL A 147 -1.71 -16.31 -4.69
C VAL A 147 -2.79 -15.33 -5.14
N ARG A 148 -4.06 -15.70 -5.10
CA ARG A 148 -5.18 -14.84 -5.49
C ARG A 148 -5.30 -13.59 -4.63
N LEU A 149 -4.90 -13.66 -3.36
CA LEU A 149 -4.80 -12.48 -2.51
C LEU A 149 -3.76 -11.48 -3.03
N THR A 150 -2.65 -11.97 -3.60
CA THR A 150 -1.66 -11.10 -4.26
C THR A 150 -2.24 -10.45 -5.51
N LEU A 151 -2.99 -11.20 -6.32
CA LEU A 151 -3.64 -10.67 -7.53
C LEU A 151 -4.69 -9.62 -7.15
N GLY A 152 -5.54 -9.91 -6.17
CA GLY A 152 -6.54 -8.97 -5.66
C GLY A 152 -5.90 -7.69 -5.13
N ALA A 153 -4.80 -7.79 -4.39
CA ALA A 153 -4.07 -6.62 -3.92
C ALA A 153 -3.52 -5.76 -5.07
N CYS A 154 -3.00 -6.37 -6.15
CA CYS A 154 -2.58 -5.62 -7.34
C CYS A 154 -3.75 -4.84 -7.97
N VAL A 155 -4.91 -5.47 -8.09
CA VAL A 155 -6.13 -4.83 -8.61
C VAL A 155 -6.56 -3.70 -7.69
N GLY A 156 -6.62 -3.92 -6.38
CA GLY A 156 -6.96 -2.89 -5.39
C GLY A 156 -6.05 -1.67 -5.46
N VAL A 157 -4.73 -1.88 -5.61
CA VAL A 157 -3.78 -0.76 -5.82
C VAL A 157 -4.09 -0.01 -7.12
N CYS A 158 -4.34 -0.71 -8.23
CA CYS A 158 -4.67 -0.07 -9.51
C CYS A 158 -5.97 0.73 -9.43
N ARG A 159 -7.01 0.19 -8.78
CA ARG A 159 -8.29 0.89 -8.56
C ARG A 159 -8.12 2.14 -7.70
N ALA A 160 -7.32 2.06 -6.63
CA ALA A 160 -7.04 3.22 -5.78
C ALA A 160 -6.32 4.34 -6.56
N ILE A 161 -5.35 4.01 -7.40
CA ILE A 161 -4.63 4.95 -8.25
C ILE A 161 -5.59 5.59 -9.29
N GLU A 162 -6.41 4.77 -9.95
CA GLU A 162 -7.37 5.22 -10.94
C GLU A 162 -8.46 6.11 -10.34
N GLN A 163 -9.00 5.74 -9.19
CA GLN A 163 -10.01 6.53 -8.49
C GLN A 163 -9.46 7.86 -7.97
N ALA A 164 -8.17 7.90 -7.58
CA ALA A 164 -7.54 9.12 -7.11
C ALA A 164 -7.27 10.14 -8.21
N ASP A 165 -6.83 9.71 -9.40
CA ASP A 165 -6.28 10.60 -10.42
C ASP A 165 -6.52 10.12 -11.87
N GLY A 166 -7.35 9.11 -12.11
CA GLY A 166 -7.61 8.56 -13.43
C GLY A 166 -6.42 7.82 -14.07
N LEU A 167 -5.30 7.66 -13.34
CA LEU A 167 -4.09 7.03 -13.85
C LEU A 167 -4.26 5.52 -14.00
N GLN A 168 -3.83 4.99 -15.16
CA GLN A 168 -3.98 3.57 -15.49
C GLN A 168 -2.79 2.74 -15.01
N GLY A 169 -2.91 2.19 -13.79
CA GLY A 169 -1.96 1.23 -13.26
C GLY A 169 -1.93 -0.06 -14.10
N ARG A 170 -0.73 -0.59 -14.37
CA ARG A 170 -0.51 -1.85 -15.10
C ARG A 170 0.21 -2.83 -14.19
N ILE A 171 -0.05 -4.12 -14.37
CA ILE A 171 0.46 -5.16 -13.47
C ILE A 171 1.50 -6.02 -14.17
N LYS A 172 2.69 -6.07 -13.60
CA LYS A 172 3.71 -7.05 -13.96
C LYS A 172 3.57 -8.26 -13.04
N TRP A 173 3.26 -9.40 -13.63
CA TRP A 173 3.06 -10.66 -12.91
C TRP A 173 4.25 -10.95 -11.98
N VAL A 174 4.02 -11.25 -10.72
CA VAL A 174 2.73 -11.54 -10.08
C VAL A 174 2.28 -10.39 -9.16
N ASN A 175 3.16 -9.46 -8.77
CA ASN A 175 3.04 -8.65 -7.57
C ASN A 175 3.53 -7.20 -7.69
N ASP A 176 3.79 -6.71 -8.89
CA ASP A 176 4.32 -5.37 -9.10
C ASP A 176 3.35 -4.51 -9.91
N VAL A 177 3.06 -3.29 -9.43
CA VAL A 177 2.27 -2.30 -10.18
C VAL A 177 3.20 -1.27 -10.81
N TYR A 178 2.96 -0.99 -12.08
CA TYR A 178 3.71 -0.07 -12.91
C TYR A 178 2.82 1.08 -13.37
N LEU A 179 3.43 2.25 -13.47
CA LEU A 179 2.86 3.43 -14.10
C LEU A 179 3.92 4.01 -15.04
N GLU A 180 3.53 4.28 -16.29
CA GLU A 180 4.43 4.89 -17.30
C GLU A 180 5.80 4.16 -17.42
N GLY A 181 5.78 2.83 -17.34
CA GLY A 181 6.97 2.00 -17.47
C GLY A 181 7.85 1.87 -16.23
N LYS A 182 7.51 2.55 -15.13
CA LYS A 182 8.23 2.49 -13.85
C LYS A 182 7.41 1.75 -12.80
N LYS A 183 8.08 0.99 -11.93
CA LYS A 183 7.46 0.31 -10.79
C LYS A 183 7.11 1.32 -9.70
N VAL A 184 5.82 1.51 -9.45
CA VAL A 184 5.30 2.43 -8.42
C VAL A 184 4.82 1.71 -7.16
N CYS A 185 4.58 0.39 -7.24
CA CYS A 185 4.18 -0.40 -6.09
C CYS A 185 4.75 -1.82 -6.16
N GLY A 186 5.10 -2.37 -5.00
CA GLY A 186 5.42 -3.77 -4.79
C GLY A 186 4.56 -4.38 -3.70
N ILE A 187 4.13 -5.63 -3.90
CA ILE A 187 3.28 -6.38 -2.98
C ILE A 187 4.03 -7.60 -2.48
N LEU A 188 3.95 -7.87 -1.17
CA LEU A 188 4.52 -9.05 -0.54
C LEU A 188 3.49 -9.74 0.33
N THR A 189 3.01 -10.87 -0.14
CA THR A 189 2.09 -11.74 0.61
C THR A 189 2.87 -12.80 1.37
N GLU A 190 2.65 -12.89 2.67
CA GLU A 190 3.22 -13.90 3.57
C GLU A 190 2.07 -14.60 4.29
N ALA A 191 2.15 -15.92 4.41
CA ALA A 191 1.08 -16.72 5.01
C ALA A 191 1.62 -17.69 6.05
N ALA A 192 0.80 -17.99 7.04
CA ALA A 192 0.92 -19.18 7.88
C ALA A 192 -0.17 -20.17 7.51
N THR A 193 0.19 -21.45 7.45
CA THR A 193 -0.71 -22.53 7.10
C THR A 193 -0.81 -23.52 8.25
N SER A 194 -2.01 -24.00 8.52
CA SER A 194 -2.24 -25.12 9.43
C SER A 194 -1.69 -26.41 8.82
N VAL A 195 -0.84 -27.10 9.58
CA VAL A 195 -0.27 -28.39 9.19
C VAL A 195 -1.35 -29.49 9.17
N GLU A 196 -2.42 -29.32 9.96
CA GLU A 196 -3.46 -30.34 10.14
C GLU A 196 -4.40 -30.43 8.94
N ASN A 197 -4.75 -29.31 8.32
CA ASN A 197 -5.78 -29.25 7.29
C ASN A 197 -5.36 -28.54 5.99
N GLY A 198 -4.14 -28.00 5.91
CA GLY A 198 -3.63 -27.28 4.74
C GLY A 198 -4.30 -25.92 4.47
N MET A 199 -5.10 -25.41 5.42
CA MET A 199 -5.78 -24.13 5.32
C MET A 199 -4.86 -22.98 5.76
N LEU A 200 -5.14 -21.79 5.26
CA LEU A 200 -4.47 -20.56 5.70
C LEU A 200 -4.97 -20.18 7.11
N GLU A 201 -4.07 -20.12 8.09
CA GLU A 201 -4.38 -19.61 9.43
C GLU A 201 -4.50 -18.09 9.43
N TYR A 202 -3.53 -17.45 8.80
CA TYR A 202 -3.55 -16.02 8.51
C TYR A 202 -2.69 -15.70 7.30
N VAL A 203 -2.98 -14.58 6.68
CA VAL A 203 -2.20 -14.02 5.57
C VAL A 203 -1.92 -12.55 5.87
N ILE A 204 -0.71 -12.12 5.57
CA ILE A 204 -0.31 -10.72 5.64
C ILE A 204 -0.03 -10.26 4.21
N VAL A 205 -0.80 -9.30 3.74
CA VAL A 205 -0.63 -8.68 2.42
C VAL A 205 0.03 -7.32 2.62
N GLY A 206 1.34 -7.27 2.41
CA GLY A 206 2.13 -6.04 2.47
C GLY A 206 2.14 -5.33 1.13
N VAL A 207 1.84 -4.03 1.15
CA VAL A 207 1.77 -3.16 -0.02
C VAL A 207 2.65 -1.94 0.22
N GLY A 208 3.66 -1.75 -0.62
CA GLY A 208 4.50 -0.56 -0.60
C GLY A 208 4.24 0.29 -1.84
N VAL A 209 3.68 1.49 -1.68
CA VAL A 209 3.43 2.45 -2.75
C VAL A 209 4.43 3.59 -2.67
N ASN A 210 5.15 3.84 -3.75
CA ASN A 210 5.97 5.02 -3.93
C ASN A 210 5.03 6.19 -4.26
N TYR A 211 4.47 6.84 -3.23
CA TYR A 211 3.46 7.89 -3.42
C TYR A 211 4.10 9.19 -3.92
N MET A 212 5.10 9.72 -3.20
CA MET A 212 5.90 10.89 -3.61
C MET A 212 7.31 10.46 -3.98
N GLU A 213 7.88 11.11 -4.98
CA GLU A 213 9.29 10.93 -5.28
C GLU A 213 10.16 11.39 -4.09
N PRO A 214 11.12 10.56 -3.64
CA PRO A 214 12.04 10.96 -2.59
C PRO A 214 12.81 12.24 -2.99
N PRO A 215 13.09 13.18 -2.08
CA PRO A 215 13.79 14.42 -2.41
C PRO A 215 15.15 14.21 -3.11
N GLU A 216 15.86 13.13 -2.76
CA GLU A 216 17.13 12.76 -3.35
C GLU A 216 16.99 11.80 -4.54
N GLY A 217 15.74 11.54 -4.97
CA GLY A 217 15.43 10.52 -5.99
C GLY A 217 15.60 9.09 -5.45
N PHE A 218 15.45 8.12 -6.36
CA PHE A 218 15.72 6.72 -6.05
C PHE A 218 17.23 6.41 -6.14
N PRO A 219 17.74 5.44 -5.34
CA PRO A 219 19.12 4.98 -5.43
C PRO A 219 19.51 4.63 -6.88
N PRO A 220 20.78 4.82 -7.30
CA PRO A 220 21.20 4.58 -8.68
C PRO A 220 20.80 3.23 -9.25
N ALA A 221 20.85 2.16 -8.45
CA ALA A 221 20.43 0.81 -8.84
C ALA A 221 18.92 0.68 -9.15
N LEU A 222 18.09 1.62 -8.70
CA LEU A 222 16.63 1.61 -8.88
C LEU A 222 16.14 2.71 -9.81
N LYS A 223 16.97 3.66 -10.20
CA LYS A 223 16.60 4.86 -10.96
C LYS A 223 15.87 4.54 -12.28
N ASP A 224 16.23 3.43 -12.93
CA ASP A 224 15.62 3.01 -14.19
C ASP A 224 14.42 2.09 -14.00
N ILE A 225 14.19 1.57 -12.80
CA ILE A 225 13.17 0.58 -12.49
C ILE A 225 12.03 1.19 -11.67
N ALA A 226 12.38 1.93 -10.60
CA ALA A 226 11.41 2.52 -9.69
C ALA A 226 10.89 3.86 -10.20
N GLY A 227 9.64 4.13 -9.90
CA GLY A 227 8.98 5.42 -10.06
C GLY A 227 8.06 5.69 -8.87
N SER A 228 7.50 6.86 -8.84
CA SER A 228 6.48 7.30 -7.88
C SER A 228 5.21 7.74 -8.60
N LEU A 229 4.09 7.77 -7.88
CA LEU A 229 2.83 8.27 -8.44
C LEU A 229 2.93 9.77 -8.73
N TYR A 230 3.56 10.50 -7.82
CA TYR A 230 3.67 11.96 -7.84
C TYR A 230 5.10 12.42 -7.59
N GLY A 231 5.40 13.65 -8.03
CA GLY A 231 6.72 14.22 -7.94
C GLY A 231 6.74 15.68 -8.43
N PRO A 232 7.92 16.23 -8.79
CA PRO A 232 8.05 17.62 -9.19
C PRO A 232 7.18 18.03 -10.39
N HIS A 233 6.85 17.08 -11.27
CA HIS A 233 6.08 17.32 -12.50
C HIS A 233 4.61 16.91 -12.40
N ARG A 234 4.20 16.30 -11.29
CA ARG A 234 2.83 15.83 -11.07
C ARG A 234 2.48 16.01 -9.59
N ALA A 235 1.68 17.01 -9.26
CA ALA A 235 1.18 17.21 -7.91
C ALA A 235 0.10 16.17 -7.57
N PRO A 236 0.03 15.67 -6.32
CA PRO A 236 -1.00 14.74 -5.91
C PRO A 236 -2.39 15.43 -5.82
N PRO A 237 -3.45 14.81 -6.36
CA PRO A 237 -4.81 15.34 -6.25
C PRO A 237 -5.39 15.14 -4.83
N LEU A 238 -4.91 14.14 -4.12
CA LEU A 238 -5.27 13.85 -2.73
C LEU A 238 -4.04 13.95 -1.83
N PRO A 239 -4.16 14.44 -0.59
CA PRO A 239 -3.07 14.32 0.37
C PRO A 239 -2.83 12.85 0.74
N ARG A 240 -1.59 12.54 1.13
CA ARG A 240 -1.11 11.16 1.35
C ARG A 240 -1.99 10.34 2.32
N ASN A 241 -2.53 10.97 3.37
CA ASN A 241 -3.42 10.31 4.32
C ASN A 241 -4.74 9.86 3.68
N ARG A 242 -5.32 10.66 2.78
CA ARG A 242 -6.54 10.28 2.04
C ARG A 242 -6.25 9.20 1.01
N MET A 243 -5.11 9.28 0.32
CA MET A 243 -4.68 8.21 -0.58
C MET A 243 -4.45 6.89 0.18
N ALA A 244 -3.90 6.95 1.40
CA ALA A 244 -3.73 5.76 2.23
C ALA A 244 -5.08 5.14 2.65
N ALA A 245 -6.07 5.96 3.01
CA ALA A 245 -7.41 5.48 3.31
C ALA A 245 -8.07 4.83 2.10
N LEU A 246 -8.05 5.50 0.94
CA LEU A 246 -8.58 4.97 -0.31
C LEU A 246 -7.89 3.65 -0.70
N LEU A 247 -6.57 3.57 -0.53
CA LEU A 247 -5.81 2.34 -0.78
C LEU A 247 -6.27 1.20 0.12
N ILE A 248 -6.48 1.46 1.42
CA ILE A 248 -6.98 0.45 2.36
C ILE A 248 -8.38 -0.03 1.96
N ASP A 249 -9.28 0.88 1.58
CA ASP A 249 -10.64 0.52 1.15
C ASP A 249 -10.63 -0.35 -0.11
N GLN A 250 -9.86 0.01 -1.14
CA GLN A 250 -9.77 -0.77 -2.38
C GLN A 250 -9.05 -2.10 -2.17
N LEU A 251 -8.06 -2.16 -1.27
CA LEU A 251 -7.44 -3.42 -0.88
C LEU A 251 -8.45 -4.33 -0.19
N MET A 252 -9.21 -3.83 0.80
CA MET A 252 -10.21 -4.63 1.51
C MET A 252 -11.29 -5.13 0.55
N ASP A 253 -11.82 -4.29 -0.35
CA ASP A 253 -12.82 -4.72 -1.35
C ASP A 253 -12.35 -5.92 -2.17
N CYS A 254 -11.09 -5.92 -2.63
CA CYS A 254 -10.54 -7.01 -3.41
C CYS A 254 -10.14 -8.23 -2.56
N LEU A 255 -9.63 -8.01 -1.34
CA LEU A 255 -9.10 -9.09 -0.49
C LEU A 255 -10.20 -9.89 0.22
N GLU A 256 -11.38 -9.30 0.41
CA GLU A 256 -12.57 -10.00 0.91
C GLU A 256 -13.19 -10.95 -0.13
N ARG A 257 -12.88 -10.75 -1.40
CA ARG A 257 -13.44 -11.50 -2.54
C ARG A 257 -12.36 -12.11 -3.44
N PRO A 258 -11.35 -12.83 -2.89
CA PRO A 258 -10.16 -13.23 -3.63
C PRO A 258 -10.44 -14.24 -4.75
N LEU A 259 -11.57 -14.94 -4.70
CA LEU A 259 -11.99 -15.92 -5.71
C LEU A 259 -12.91 -15.33 -6.78
N ASP A 260 -13.21 -14.04 -6.71
CA ASP A 260 -14.11 -13.38 -7.65
C ASP A 260 -13.53 -13.37 -9.08
N ALA A 261 -14.33 -13.81 -10.05
CA ALA A 261 -13.91 -13.89 -11.45
C ALA A 261 -13.60 -12.51 -12.03
N ASP A 262 -14.32 -11.49 -11.59
CA ASP A 262 -14.13 -10.11 -12.05
C ASP A 262 -12.77 -9.53 -11.66
N ILE A 263 -12.28 -9.86 -10.46
CA ILE A 263 -10.96 -9.44 -10.00
C ILE A 263 -9.86 -10.09 -10.85
N LEU A 264 -10.00 -11.38 -11.14
CA LEU A 264 -9.04 -12.10 -11.98
C LEU A 264 -9.05 -11.56 -13.41
N GLU A 265 -10.23 -11.25 -13.95
CA GLU A 265 -10.35 -10.71 -15.30
C GLU A 265 -9.76 -9.30 -15.38
N GLU A 266 -10.01 -8.44 -14.41
CA GLU A 266 -9.38 -7.11 -14.33
C GLU A 266 -7.86 -7.21 -14.20
N TYR A 267 -7.35 -8.16 -13.40
CA TYR A 267 -5.91 -8.43 -13.33
C TYR A 267 -5.32 -8.79 -14.70
N ARG A 268 -6.02 -9.64 -15.49
CA ARG A 268 -5.62 -10.04 -16.85
C ARG A 268 -5.57 -8.83 -17.79
N GLN A 269 -6.60 -7.99 -17.77
CA GLN A 269 -6.70 -6.80 -18.61
C GLN A 269 -5.60 -5.77 -18.31
N ARG A 270 -5.17 -5.69 -17.02
CA ARG A 270 -4.09 -4.82 -16.59
C ARG A 270 -2.70 -5.44 -16.77
N SER A 271 -2.60 -6.68 -17.22
CA SER A 271 -1.32 -7.39 -17.35
C SER A 271 -0.36 -6.71 -18.32
N LEU A 272 0.90 -6.53 -17.89
CA LEU A 272 1.99 -6.06 -18.72
C LEU A 272 2.69 -7.18 -19.49
N VAL A 273 2.53 -8.45 -19.08
CA VAL A 273 3.35 -9.55 -19.58
C VAL A 273 2.63 -10.43 -20.60
N VAL A 274 1.32 -10.58 -20.50
CA VAL A 274 0.55 -11.42 -21.43
C VAL A 274 0.70 -10.93 -22.87
N GLY A 275 0.96 -11.86 -23.80
CA GLY A 275 1.22 -11.57 -25.20
C GLY A 275 2.64 -11.05 -25.51
N LYS A 276 3.55 -11.04 -24.51
CA LYS A 276 4.92 -10.55 -24.69
C LYS A 276 5.96 -11.65 -24.50
N GLU A 277 7.09 -11.46 -25.17
CA GLU A 277 8.30 -12.21 -24.89
C GLU A 277 8.85 -11.80 -23.52
N VAL A 278 9.14 -12.82 -22.70
CA VAL A 278 9.66 -12.67 -21.35
C VAL A 278 10.88 -13.56 -21.14
N LEU A 279 11.68 -13.23 -20.14
CA LEU A 279 12.70 -14.12 -19.60
C LEU A 279 12.14 -14.72 -18.30
N VAL A 280 12.00 -16.03 -18.26
CA VAL A 280 11.67 -16.77 -17.03
C VAL A 280 12.95 -16.92 -16.23
N LEU A 281 12.95 -16.35 -15.01
CA LEU A 281 14.13 -16.32 -14.14
C LEU A 281 14.04 -17.41 -13.07
N ARG A 282 15.01 -18.32 -13.02
CA ARG A 282 15.15 -19.36 -12.00
C ARG A 282 16.58 -19.41 -11.47
N GLY A 283 16.81 -18.81 -10.34
CA GLY A 283 18.15 -18.65 -9.80
C GLY A 283 19.05 -17.89 -10.80
N ARG A 284 20.09 -18.57 -11.32
CA ARG A 284 20.98 -18.02 -12.37
C ARG A 284 20.51 -18.30 -13.79
N SER A 285 19.50 -19.16 -13.97
CA SER A 285 18.99 -19.52 -15.29
C SER A 285 18.00 -18.47 -15.80
N GLN A 286 18.10 -18.14 -17.08
CA GLN A 286 17.19 -17.27 -17.80
C GLN A 286 16.75 -17.96 -19.08
N ARG A 287 15.45 -18.26 -19.20
CA ARG A 287 14.90 -18.91 -20.40
C ARG A 287 13.93 -17.97 -21.11
N PRO A 288 14.11 -17.71 -22.41
CA PRO A 288 13.14 -16.94 -23.18
C PRO A 288 11.84 -17.74 -23.33
N ALA A 289 10.70 -17.07 -23.22
CA ALA A 289 9.39 -17.66 -23.43
C ALA A 289 8.38 -16.59 -23.86
N LEU A 290 7.28 -17.01 -24.47
CA LEU A 290 6.11 -16.17 -24.69
C LEU A 290 5.15 -16.35 -23.49
N ALA A 291 4.75 -15.26 -22.83
CA ALA A 291 3.71 -15.28 -21.82
C ALA A 291 2.34 -15.37 -22.50
N GLU A 292 1.68 -16.51 -22.42
CA GLU A 292 0.42 -16.76 -23.14
C GLU A 292 -0.82 -16.28 -22.39
N ALA A 293 -0.94 -16.63 -21.11
CA ALA A 293 -2.14 -16.32 -20.33
C ALA A 293 -1.87 -16.35 -18.82
N ILE A 294 -2.75 -15.68 -18.05
CA ILE A 294 -2.90 -15.87 -16.62
C ILE A 294 -4.09 -16.80 -16.39
N LEU A 295 -3.83 -17.94 -15.75
CA LEU A 295 -4.78 -19.01 -15.56
C LEU A 295 -5.76 -18.72 -14.40
N ALA A 296 -6.74 -19.60 -14.21
CA ALA A 296 -7.75 -19.44 -13.18
C ALA A 296 -7.18 -19.48 -11.75
N ASP A 297 -6.09 -20.20 -11.53
CA ASP A 297 -5.36 -20.25 -10.26
C ASP A 297 -4.38 -19.08 -10.06
N GLY A 298 -4.26 -18.16 -11.04
CA GLY A 298 -3.33 -17.03 -11.01
C GLY A 298 -1.92 -17.36 -11.52
N SER A 299 -1.63 -18.59 -11.93
CA SER A 299 -0.36 -18.93 -12.55
C SER A 299 -0.21 -18.30 -13.93
N LEU A 300 1.05 -18.04 -14.33
CA LEU A 300 1.38 -17.53 -15.64
C LEU A 300 1.76 -18.69 -16.56
N ARG A 301 0.95 -18.95 -17.59
CA ARG A 301 1.30 -19.89 -18.66
C ARG A 301 2.31 -19.25 -19.61
N VAL A 302 3.42 -19.94 -19.78
CA VAL A 302 4.47 -19.55 -20.73
C VAL A 302 4.69 -20.66 -21.77
N ARG A 303 5.05 -20.26 -22.98
CA ARG A 303 5.45 -21.16 -24.05
C ARG A 303 6.89 -20.90 -24.44
N TYR A 304 7.71 -21.94 -24.40
CA TYR A 304 9.12 -21.89 -24.79
C TYR A 304 9.31 -22.03 -26.30
N PRO A 305 10.50 -21.67 -26.85
CA PRO A 305 10.78 -21.77 -28.27
C PRO A 305 10.70 -23.19 -28.86
N ASP A 306 10.88 -24.23 -28.02
CA ASP A 306 10.73 -25.63 -28.39
C ASP A 306 9.26 -26.08 -28.46
N GLY A 307 8.30 -25.17 -28.23
CA GLY A 307 6.86 -25.43 -28.23
C GLY A 307 6.32 -25.93 -26.88
N SER A 308 7.16 -26.29 -25.93
CA SER A 308 6.74 -26.75 -24.61
C SER A 308 6.07 -25.60 -23.82
N ARG A 309 5.09 -25.97 -22.97
CA ARG A 309 4.37 -25.04 -22.11
C ARG A 309 4.66 -25.34 -20.64
N GLU A 310 4.65 -24.30 -19.84
CA GLU A 310 4.80 -24.37 -18.39
C GLU A 310 3.89 -23.36 -17.71
N ASP A 311 3.23 -23.80 -16.61
CA ASP A 311 2.41 -22.97 -15.75
C ASP A 311 3.25 -22.54 -14.52
N LEU A 312 3.61 -21.29 -14.45
CA LEU A 312 4.43 -20.73 -13.38
C LEU A 312 3.54 -20.33 -12.22
N CYS A 313 3.51 -21.12 -11.15
CA CYS A 313 2.77 -20.78 -9.91
C CYS A 313 3.50 -19.75 -9.05
N SER A 314 4.82 -19.63 -9.21
CA SER A 314 5.69 -18.66 -8.53
C SER A 314 6.89 -18.36 -9.40
N GLY A 315 7.68 -17.35 -9.04
CA GLY A 315 8.89 -17.01 -9.77
C GLY A 315 8.93 -15.54 -10.18
N GLU A 316 9.81 -15.24 -11.10
CA GLU A 316 10.00 -13.89 -11.64
C GLU A 316 10.09 -13.97 -13.16
N VAL A 317 9.45 -13.03 -13.81
CA VAL A 317 9.60 -12.84 -15.25
C VAL A 317 10.14 -11.42 -15.52
N SER A 318 11.02 -11.29 -16.51
CA SER A 318 11.48 -10.00 -17.00
C SER A 318 11.00 -9.81 -18.44
N ILE A 319 10.44 -8.65 -18.74
CA ILE A 319 10.06 -8.31 -20.11
C ILE A 319 11.35 -8.06 -20.89
N ARG A 320 11.51 -8.71 -22.05
CA ARG A 320 12.65 -8.42 -22.94
C ARG A 320 12.53 -6.99 -23.45
N PRO A 321 13.62 -6.18 -23.42
CA PRO A 321 13.66 -4.96 -24.20
C PRO A 321 13.42 -5.34 -25.67
N ARG A 322 12.57 -4.62 -26.36
CA ARG A 322 12.53 -4.68 -27.82
C ARG A 322 13.87 -4.13 -28.29
N GLY A 323 14.73 -4.97 -28.87
CA GLY A 323 15.94 -4.56 -29.59
C GLY A 323 15.58 -3.63 -30.76
#